data_e37a520661aa9acb0f26384d2df9a3b0
#
_entry.id   e37a520661aa9acb0f26384d2df9a3b0
#
_cell.length_a   1.000
_cell.length_b   1.000
_cell.length_c   1.000
_cell.angle_alpha   90.00
_cell.angle_beta   90.00
_cell.angle_gamma   90.00
#
_symmetry.space_group_name_H-M   'P 1'
#
loop_
_entity.id
_entity.type
_entity.pdbx_description
1 polymer ?
#
loop_
_entity_poly.entity_id
_entity_poly.type
_entity_poly.pdbx_seq_one_letter_code
_entity_poly.pdbx_strand_id
1 'polypeptide(L)'
;VHNQRGKIICQLAHAGFFGNEKLSGQTPMAPSAVEGIAEGMRKEMTIEDIHKVIEAFAMAARRAKIAGFDGVQIHGAHGYLLSEFISPKFNHRTDEYGGSIENRARLPLAVLQAIREAVGADYPVLIKLNCKEFVDDGLQPEEFVQVGKMLADAGIDAIEVSGGLPVSPKTRPSQLGINREEKEAYFQEEAKALRKEADVTLILVGGNRSFHIAEGLVAEGVADYISMSRPLIREPHLINRWKAGDLTKAACVSDNMC
;
A
#
# COMPACT_ATOMS: atom_id res chain seq x y z
N VAL A 1 -2.44 -22.87 1.12
CA VAL A 1 -1.31 -22.10 1.65
C VAL A 1 -0.78 -22.79 2.91
N HIS A 2 -1.58 -22.96 3.96
CA HIS A 2 -1.17 -23.50 5.26
C HIS A 2 -0.61 -24.92 5.18
N ASN A 3 -1.16 -25.78 4.32
CA ASN A 3 -0.65 -27.14 4.10
C ASN A 3 0.82 -27.16 3.60
N GLN A 4 1.30 -26.06 3.06
CA GLN A 4 2.68 -25.86 2.63
C GLN A 4 3.46 -24.93 3.58
N ARG A 5 2.99 -24.75 4.82
CA ARG A 5 3.57 -23.87 5.86
C ARG A 5 3.67 -22.39 5.42
N GLY A 6 2.93 -22.00 4.40
CA GLY A 6 2.83 -20.60 3.99
C GLY A 6 1.83 -19.84 4.86
N LYS A 7 1.99 -18.51 4.87
CA LYS A 7 1.07 -17.57 5.51
C LYS A 7 0.29 -16.82 4.43
N ILE A 8 -0.92 -16.41 4.75
CA ILE A 8 -1.77 -15.67 3.83
C ILE A 8 -2.43 -14.48 4.53
N ILE A 9 -2.27 -13.30 3.95
CA ILE A 9 -2.81 -12.04 4.44
C ILE A 9 -3.88 -11.54 3.49
N CYS A 10 -5.02 -11.10 4.02
CA CYS A 10 -6.09 -10.51 3.24
C CYS A 10 -5.89 -9.00 3.11
N GLN A 11 -5.71 -8.48 1.87
CA GLN A 11 -5.67 -7.05 1.66
C GLN A 11 -7.09 -6.47 1.62
N LEU A 12 -7.33 -5.45 2.45
CA LEU A 12 -8.61 -4.73 2.56
C LEU A 12 -8.49 -3.39 1.83
N ALA A 13 -9.42 -3.12 0.91
CA ALA A 13 -9.38 -1.91 0.07
C ALA A 13 -10.77 -1.32 -0.12
N HIS A 14 -10.80 0.00 -0.37
CA HIS A 14 -11.95 0.73 -0.87
C HIS A 14 -11.51 1.54 -2.09
N ALA A 15 -12.21 1.39 -3.21
CA ALA A 15 -11.79 1.94 -4.51
C ALA A 15 -11.75 3.48 -4.57
N GLY A 16 -12.50 4.16 -3.67
CA GLY A 16 -12.48 5.61 -3.59
C GLY A 16 -12.86 6.28 -4.90
N PHE A 17 -12.10 7.29 -5.25
CA PHE A 17 -12.22 8.08 -6.48
C PHE A 17 -12.23 7.24 -7.77
N PHE A 18 -11.46 6.16 -7.79
CA PHE A 18 -11.35 5.24 -8.93
C PHE A 18 -12.42 4.13 -8.94
N GLY A 19 -13.42 4.23 -8.06
CA GLY A 19 -14.59 3.36 -8.11
C GLY A 19 -15.30 3.43 -9.48
N ASN A 20 -15.85 2.29 -9.91
CA ASN A 20 -16.57 2.22 -11.17
C ASN A 20 -18.09 2.12 -10.91
N GLU A 21 -18.81 3.22 -11.17
CA GLU A 21 -20.26 3.32 -10.96
C GLU A 21 -21.05 2.27 -11.76
N LYS A 22 -20.61 1.95 -12.97
CA LYS A 22 -21.29 0.94 -13.82
C LYS A 22 -21.20 -0.47 -13.23
N LEU A 23 -20.13 -0.76 -12.47
CA LEU A 23 -19.95 -2.05 -11.82
C LEU A 23 -20.60 -2.11 -10.43
N SER A 24 -20.51 -1.03 -9.66
CA SER A 24 -21.01 -0.97 -8.28
C SER A 24 -22.48 -0.59 -8.19
N GLY A 25 -23.02 0.09 -9.20
CA GLY A 25 -24.36 0.71 -9.15
C GLY A 25 -24.43 1.93 -8.21
N GLN A 26 -23.29 2.43 -7.75
CA GLN A 26 -23.21 3.55 -6.81
C GLN A 26 -22.19 4.59 -7.30
N THR A 27 -22.50 5.88 -7.11
CA THR A 27 -21.55 6.96 -7.37
C THR A 27 -20.32 6.81 -6.47
N PRO A 28 -19.11 6.77 -7.04
CA PRO A 28 -17.88 6.65 -6.25
C PRO A 28 -17.73 7.76 -5.23
N MET A 29 -17.26 7.41 -4.03
CA MET A 29 -17.02 8.34 -2.94
C MET A 29 -15.53 8.68 -2.86
N ALA A 30 -15.20 9.92 -2.52
CA ALA A 30 -13.85 10.42 -2.39
C ALA A 30 -13.75 11.42 -1.23
N PRO A 31 -12.53 11.77 -0.76
CA PRO A 31 -12.37 12.85 0.24
C PRO A 31 -13.01 14.15 -0.21
N SER A 32 -12.83 14.50 -1.49
CA SER A 32 -13.39 15.71 -2.12
C SER A 32 -13.80 15.42 -3.56
N ALA A 33 -14.75 16.21 -4.07
CA ALA A 33 -15.22 16.14 -5.45
C ALA A 33 -14.24 16.87 -6.39
N VAL A 34 -13.10 16.25 -6.70
CA VAL A 34 -12.07 16.81 -7.59
C VAL A 34 -12.41 16.50 -9.05
N GLU A 35 -12.42 17.52 -9.91
CA GLU A 35 -12.68 17.38 -11.33
C GLU A 35 -11.40 17.08 -12.15
N GLY A 36 -11.57 16.53 -13.34
CA GLY A 36 -10.50 16.39 -14.35
C GLY A 36 -9.53 15.24 -14.15
N ILE A 37 -9.70 14.41 -13.12
CA ILE A 37 -8.82 13.25 -12.85
C ILE A 37 -9.38 11.95 -13.45
N ALA A 38 -10.71 11.77 -13.42
CA ALA A 38 -11.40 10.62 -14.02
C ALA A 38 -12.78 11.03 -14.51
N GLU A 39 -13.37 10.24 -15.41
CA GLU A 39 -14.71 10.47 -15.92
C GLU A 39 -15.79 10.21 -14.86
N GLY A 40 -16.88 10.97 -14.92
CA GLY A 40 -18.05 10.83 -14.06
C GLY A 40 -17.97 11.59 -12.75
N MET A 41 -19.11 11.64 -12.06
CA MET A 41 -19.25 12.36 -10.79
C MET A 41 -18.58 11.58 -9.65
N ARG A 42 -18.10 12.33 -8.66
CA ARG A 42 -17.60 11.82 -7.37
C ARG A 42 -18.38 12.47 -6.25
N LYS A 43 -18.85 11.66 -5.31
CA LYS A 43 -19.51 12.15 -4.11
C LYS A 43 -18.45 12.45 -3.06
N GLU A 44 -18.37 13.69 -2.58
CA GLU A 44 -17.58 14.00 -1.40
C GLU A 44 -18.18 13.29 -0.18
N MET A 45 -17.31 12.65 0.59
CA MET A 45 -17.72 11.91 1.79
C MET A 45 -18.13 12.85 2.91
N THR A 46 -19.29 12.58 3.53
CA THR A 46 -19.67 13.17 4.81
C THR A 46 -18.89 12.51 5.95
N ILE A 47 -18.88 13.12 7.13
CA ILE A 47 -18.31 12.52 8.34
C ILE A 47 -18.98 11.16 8.66
N GLU A 48 -20.29 11.05 8.43
CA GLU A 48 -21.01 9.78 8.57
C GLU A 48 -20.54 8.71 7.59
N ASP A 49 -20.28 9.08 6.32
CA ASP A 49 -19.70 8.16 5.32
C ASP A 49 -18.31 7.68 5.76
N ILE A 50 -17.48 8.57 6.33
CA ILE A 50 -16.15 8.24 6.88
C ILE A 50 -16.27 7.21 8.00
N HIS A 51 -17.17 7.43 8.97
CA HIS A 51 -17.39 6.50 10.08
C HIS A 51 -17.87 5.12 9.58
N LYS A 52 -18.78 5.07 8.60
CA LYS A 52 -19.21 3.81 7.98
C LYS A 52 -18.06 3.05 7.31
N VAL A 53 -17.13 3.77 6.68
CA VAL A 53 -15.93 3.15 6.08
C VAL A 53 -15.02 2.58 7.16
N ILE A 54 -14.77 3.30 8.24
CA ILE A 54 -13.96 2.81 9.38
C ILE A 54 -14.55 1.50 9.92
N GLU A 55 -15.86 1.48 10.18
CA GLU A 55 -16.56 0.27 10.65
C GLU A 55 -16.48 -0.87 9.62
N ALA A 56 -16.66 -0.57 8.33
CA ALA A 56 -16.58 -1.58 7.27
C ALA A 56 -15.19 -2.26 7.18
N PHE A 57 -14.10 -1.51 7.37
CA PHE A 57 -12.75 -2.07 7.46
C PHE A 57 -12.57 -2.97 8.68
N ALA A 58 -13.04 -2.55 9.85
CA ALA A 58 -13.02 -3.36 11.08
C ALA A 58 -13.78 -4.67 10.92
N MET A 59 -14.98 -4.60 10.36
CA MET A 59 -15.80 -5.79 10.09
C MET A 59 -15.19 -6.70 9.03
N ALA A 60 -14.54 -6.15 8.01
CA ALA A 60 -13.83 -6.93 7.01
C ALA A 60 -12.61 -7.66 7.61
N ALA A 61 -11.84 -7.00 8.46
CA ALA A 61 -10.73 -7.60 9.18
C ALA A 61 -11.19 -8.76 10.09
N ARG A 62 -12.29 -8.56 10.82
CA ARG A 62 -12.90 -9.61 11.65
C ARG A 62 -13.31 -10.82 10.81
N ARG A 63 -13.95 -10.60 9.65
CA ARG A 63 -14.31 -11.70 8.72
C ARG A 63 -13.08 -12.43 8.20
N ALA A 64 -12.00 -11.71 7.84
CA ALA A 64 -10.75 -12.32 7.40
C ALA A 64 -10.15 -13.21 8.50
N LYS A 65 -10.12 -12.74 9.75
CA LYS A 65 -9.66 -13.51 10.91
C LYS A 65 -10.49 -14.80 11.11
N ILE A 66 -11.82 -14.68 11.07
CA ILE A 66 -12.73 -15.85 11.20
C ILE A 66 -12.53 -16.84 10.05
N ALA A 67 -12.27 -16.35 8.84
CA ALA A 67 -11.98 -17.17 7.66
C ALA A 67 -10.60 -17.85 7.69
N GLY A 68 -9.77 -17.58 8.70
CA GLY A 68 -8.48 -18.23 8.89
C GLY A 68 -7.31 -17.56 8.15
N PHE A 69 -7.43 -16.31 7.72
CA PHE A 69 -6.27 -15.55 7.28
C PHE A 69 -5.32 -15.26 8.45
N ASP A 70 -4.02 -15.25 8.19
CA ASP A 70 -2.98 -15.05 9.21
C ASP A 70 -2.80 -13.56 9.58
N GLY A 71 -3.42 -12.65 8.84
CA GLY A 71 -3.39 -11.21 9.08
C GLY A 71 -4.20 -10.46 8.02
N VAL A 72 -4.25 -9.14 8.17
CA VAL A 72 -4.84 -8.25 7.17
C VAL A 72 -3.84 -7.16 6.76
N GLN A 73 -3.96 -6.67 5.53
CA GLN A 73 -3.21 -5.52 5.05
C GLN A 73 -4.18 -4.43 4.62
N ILE A 74 -4.05 -3.26 5.22
CA ILE A 74 -4.78 -2.06 4.84
C ILE A 74 -4.20 -1.53 3.52
N HIS A 75 -5.04 -1.32 2.50
CA HIS A 75 -4.59 -0.71 1.26
C HIS A 75 -4.66 0.82 1.35
N GLY A 76 -3.54 1.43 1.77
CA GLY A 76 -3.36 2.87 1.88
C GLY A 76 -2.48 3.47 0.76
N ALA A 77 -2.57 2.90 -0.47
CA ALA A 77 -1.69 3.26 -1.58
C ALA A 77 -2.45 3.41 -2.91
N HIS A 78 -1.73 3.87 -3.94
CA HIS A 78 -2.09 3.83 -5.36
C HIS A 78 -3.32 4.65 -5.75
N GLY A 79 -3.67 5.69 -4.96
CA GLY A 79 -4.82 6.54 -5.23
C GLY A 79 -6.17 5.90 -4.90
N TYR A 80 -6.21 4.84 -4.07
CA TYR A 80 -7.43 4.34 -3.49
C TYR A 80 -7.77 5.11 -2.20
N LEU A 81 -8.97 4.92 -1.65
CA LEU A 81 -9.59 5.82 -0.69
C LEU A 81 -8.65 6.31 0.44
N LEU A 82 -7.95 5.41 1.12
CA LEU A 82 -7.09 5.81 2.25
C LEU A 82 -5.88 6.62 1.77
N SER A 83 -5.31 6.27 0.60
CA SER A 83 -4.27 7.06 -0.06
C SER A 83 -4.78 8.43 -0.49
N GLU A 84 -6.03 8.51 -0.98
CA GLU A 84 -6.66 9.76 -1.37
C GLU A 84 -6.82 10.73 -0.20
N PHE A 85 -7.17 10.22 0.99
CA PHE A 85 -7.24 11.06 2.19
C PHE A 85 -5.89 11.65 2.58
N ILE A 86 -4.81 10.89 2.43
CA ILE A 86 -3.45 11.35 2.72
C ILE A 86 -2.97 12.36 1.65
N SER A 87 -3.39 12.20 0.40
CA SER A 87 -2.92 12.97 -0.75
C SER A 87 -3.52 14.38 -0.82
N PRO A 88 -2.71 15.44 -0.91
CA PRO A 88 -3.24 16.78 -1.12
C PRO A 88 -3.91 16.95 -2.50
N LYS A 89 -3.58 16.10 -3.47
CA LYS A 89 -4.19 16.08 -4.80
C LYS A 89 -5.68 15.75 -4.78
N PHE A 90 -6.09 14.85 -3.89
CA PHE A 90 -7.47 14.35 -3.80
C PHE A 90 -8.22 14.94 -2.61
N ASN A 91 -7.51 15.35 -1.56
CA ASN A 91 -8.10 15.81 -0.31
C ASN A 91 -8.00 17.33 -0.17
N HIS A 92 -9.09 18.00 -0.54
CA HIS A 92 -9.26 19.46 -0.41
C HIS A 92 -10.18 19.82 0.76
N ARG A 93 -10.39 18.91 1.70
CA ARG A 93 -11.25 19.12 2.87
C ARG A 93 -10.70 20.20 3.79
N THR A 94 -11.63 20.92 4.44
CA THR A 94 -11.32 21.97 5.42
C THR A 94 -11.72 21.59 6.84
N ASP A 95 -12.23 20.37 7.03
CA ASP A 95 -12.56 19.78 8.33
C ASP A 95 -11.36 19.03 8.95
N GLU A 96 -11.63 18.29 10.02
CA GLU A 96 -10.62 17.52 10.75
C GLU A 96 -9.93 16.39 9.95
N TYR A 97 -10.38 16.09 8.74
CA TYR A 97 -9.80 15.10 7.83
C TYR A 97 -8.99 15.74 6.68
N GLY A 98 -8.81 17.06 6.67
CA GLY A 98 -8.11 17.77 5.60
C GLY A 98 -7.11 18.81 6.10
N GLY A 99 -6.36 19.41 5.18
CA GLY A 99 -5.35 20.43 5.48
C GLY A 99 -4.01 19.80 5.89
N SER A 100 -3.63 19.83 7.17
CA SER A 100 -2.35 19.31 7.65
C SER A 100 -2.20 17.81 7.43
N ILE A 101 -0.95 17.33 7.42
CA ILE A 101 -0.69 15.89 7.20
C ILE A 101 -1.27 15.03 8.34
N GLU A 102 -1.31 15.54 9.57
CA GLU A 102 -1.91 14.87 10.72
C GLU A 102 -3.41 14.67 10.50
N ASN A 103 -4.10 15.68 9.99
CA ASN A 103 -5.51 15.59 9.66
C ASN A 103 -5.76 14.64 8.48
N ARG A 104 -4.94 14.72 7.44
CA ARG A 104 -5.04 13.81 6.29
C ARG A 104 -4.74 12.35 6.64
N ALA A 105 -3.87 12.10 7.62
CA ALA A 105 -3.58 10.77 8.15
C ALA A 105 -4.65 10.24 9.13
N ARG A 106 -5.60 11.06 9.58
CA ARG A 106 -6.62 10.69 10.57
C ARG A 106 -7.44 9.46 10.17
N LEU A 107 -7.88 9.37 8.90
CA LEU A 107 -8.68 8.23 8.45
C LEU A 107 -7.89 6.90 8.49
N PRO A 108 -6.69 6.77 7.91
CA PRO A 108 -5.92 5.52 8.01
C PRO A 108 -5.57 5.15 9.46
N LEU A 109 -5.31 6.12 10.34
CA LEU A 109 -5.08 5.86 11.76
C LEU A 109 -6.35 5.36 12.47
N ALA A 110 -7.50 5.96 12.20
CA ALA A 110 -8.79 5.51 12.76
C ALA A 110 -9.16 4.10 12.25
N VAL A 111 -8.87 3.79 10.98
CA VAL A 111 -9.06 2.45 10.41
C VAL A 111 -8.14 1.43 11.11
N LEU A 112 -6.87 1.76 11.33
CA LEU A 112 -5.94 0.90 12.06
C LEU A 112 -6.47 0.60 13.48
N GLN A 113 -6.87 1.63 14.21
CA GLN A 113 -7.41 1.47 15.57
C GLN A 113 -8.66 0.58 15.59
N ALA A 114 -9.63 0.85 14.71
CA ALA A 114 -10.87 0.08 14.65
C ALA A 114 -10.63 -1.40 14.26
N ILE A 115 -9.68 -1.65 13.34
CA ILE A 115 -9.25 -3.01 13.01
C ILE A 115 -8.63 -3.67 14.24
N ARG A 116 -7.70 -2.99 14.93
CA ARG A 116 -7.02 -3.52 16.11
C ARG A 116 -8.01 -3.90 17.23
N GLU A 117 -9.02 -3.07 17.47
CA GLU A 117 -10.12 -3.37 18.41
C GLU A 117 -10.92 -4.62 17.98
N ALA A 118 -11.17 -4.78 16.68
CA ALA A 118 -11.97 -5.89 16.16
C ALA A 118 -11.23 -7.23 16.12
N VAL A 119 -9.90 -7.22 15.96
CA VAL A 119 -9.10 -8.46 15.77
C VAL A 119 -8.16 -8.76 16.95
N GLY A 120 -7.95 -7.81 17.86
CA GLY A 120 -7.07 -7.96 19.05
C GLY A 120 -5.60 -7.66 18.72
N ALA A 121 -4.76 -7.64 19.79
CA ALA A 121 -3.38 -7.20 19.73
C ALA A 121 -2.46 -8.15 18.95
N ASP A 122 -2.70 -9.46 19.02
CA ASP A 122 -1.80 -10.49 18.48
C ASP A 122 -2.05 -10.80 16.99
N TYR A 123 -3.09 -10.23 16.37
CA TYR A 123 -3.40 -10.49 14.98
C TYR A 123 -2.68 -9.50 14.08
N PRO A 124 -1.84 -9.96 13.13
CA PRO A 124 -1.04 -9.08 12.28
C PRO A 124 -1.91 -8.11 11.45
N VAL A 125 -1.63 -6.82 11.57
CA VAL A 125 -2.25 -5.74 10.80
C VAL A 125 -1.16 -4.94 10.11
N LEU A 126 -1.10 -5.06 8.79
CA LEU A 126 -0.14 -4.39 7.94
C LEU A 126 -0.81 -3.25 7.17
N ILE A 127 0.00 -2.36 6.60
CA ILE A 127 -0.46 -1.37 5.62
C ILE A 127 0.46 -1.36 4.40
N LYS A 128 -0.12 -1.24 3.20
CA LYS A 128 0.60 -0.80 2.00
C LYS A 128 0.42 0.70 1.89
N LEU A 129 1.52 1.45 1.88
CA LEU A 129 1.52 2.92 1.93
C LEU A 129 2.23 3.52 0.71
N ASN A 130 1.64 4.57 0.12
CA ASN A 130 2.33 5.36 -0.90
C ASN A 130 3.46 6.16 -0.28
N CYS A 131 4.67 6.00 -0.81
CA CYS A 131 5.82 6.81 -0.44
C CYS A 131 5.95 8.09 -1.29
N LYS A 132 5.39 8.07 -2.50
CA LYS A 132 5.39 9.20 -3.44
C LYS A 132 4.36 8.96 -4.54
N GLU A 133 3.74 10.04 -5.01
CA GLU A 133 2.71 9.96 -6.06
C GLU A 133 3.20 10.31 -7.47
N PHE A 134 4.37 10.94 -7.59
CA PHE A 134 5.00 11.35 -8.85
C PHE A 134 4.12 12.31 -9.67
N VAL A 135 3.41 13.18 -8.99
CA VAL A 135 2.66 14.34 -9.50
C VAL A 135 3.00 15.55 -8.64
N ASP A 136 2.98 16.74 -9.23
CA ASP A 136 3.51 17.95 -8.58
C ASP A 136 2.72 18.35 -7.32
N ASP A 137 1.41 18.11 -7.33
CA ASP A 137 0.47 18.38 -6.24
C ASP A 137 0.11 17.15 -5.40
N GLY A 138 0.90 16.08 -5.51
CA GLY A 138 0.69 14.81 -4.79
C GLY A 138 1.49 14.70 -3.49
N LEU A 139 1.30 13.58 -2.79
CA LEU A 139 2.05 13.21 -1.59
C LEU A 139 3.56 13.24 -1.85
N GLN A 140 4.31 13.91 -0.98
CA GLN A 140 5.76 14.00 -1.04
C GLN A 140 6.43 12.99 -0.08
N PRO A 141 7.70 12.61 -0.34
CA PRO A 141 8.41 11.63 0.50
C PRO A 141 8.50 12.03 1.98
N GLU A 142 8.60 13.30 2.29
CA GLU A 142 8.67 13.81 3.66
C GLU A 142 7.35 13.60 4.41
N GLU A 143 6.22 13.79 3.74
CA GLU A 143 4.89 13.53 4.29
C GLU A 143 4.64 12.02 4.49
N PHE A 144 5.14 11.18 3.56
CA PHE A 144 5.11 9.71 3.71
C PHE A 144 5.83 9.28 4.99
N VAL A 145 7.02 9.82 5.26
CA VAL A 145 7.78 9.51 6.47
C VAL A 145 6.99 9.90 7.73
N GLN A 146 6.34 11.06 7.74
CA GLN A 146 5.49 11.49 8.84
C GLN A 146 4.30 10.55 9.06
N VAL A 147 3.59 10.17 8.00
CA VAL A 147 2.47 9.22 8.09
C VAL A 147 2.95 7.85 8.53
N GLY A 148 4.07 7.36 7.98
CA GLY A 148 4.67 6.08 8.36
C GLY A 148 5.04 6.04 9.84
N LYS A 149 5.63 7.13 10.36
CA LYS A 149 5.91 7.27 11.79
C LYS A 149 4.63 7.28 12.64
N MET A 150 3.61 8.05 12.27
CA MET A 150 2.33 8.07 12.99
C MET A 150 1.68 6.67 13.05
N LEU A 151 1.76 5.90 11.96
CA LEU A 151 1.25 4.53 11.91
C LEU A 151 2.07 3.58 12.80
N ALA A 152 3.40 3.72 12.81
CA ALA A 152 4.29 2.96 13.69
C ALA A 152 3.99 3.25 15.18
N ASP A 153 3.89 4.52 15.55
CA ASP A 153 3.54 4.97 16.91
C ASP A 153 2.13 4.48 17.32
N ALA A 154 1.22 4.29 16.36
CA ALA A 154 -0.13 3.74 16.56
C ALA A 154 -0.19 2.20 16.58
N GLY A 155 0.95 1.50 16.44
CA GLY A 155 1.07 0.04 16.59
C GLY A 155 0.69 -0.75 15.34
N ILE A 156 1.01 -0.26 14.14
CA ILE A 156 1.00 -1.07 12.92
C ILE A 156 2.12 -2.11 12.98
N ASP A 157 1.87 -3.35 12.55
CA ASP A 157 2.88 -4.41 12.62
C ASP A 157 3.90 -4.35 11.47
N ALA A 158 3.50 -3.88 10.29
CA ALA A 158 4.41 -3.70 9.17
C ALA A 158 3.88 -2.68 8.15
N ILE A 159 4.81 -1.99 7.46
CA ILE A 159 4.53 -1.07 6.37
C ILE A 159 5.16 -1.61 5.08
N GLU A 160 4.32 -1.89 4.06
CA GLU A 160 4.81 -2.19 2.71
C GLU A 160 4.97 -0.86 1.95
N VAL A 161 6.21 -0.50 1.68
CA VAL A 161 6.57 0.75 0.97
C VAL A 161 6.31 0.58 -0.51
N SER A 162 5.38 1.36 -1.03
CA SER A 162 4.96 1.37 -2.44
C SER A 162 4.75 2.79 -2.92
N GLY A 163 4.31 3.02 -4.17
CA GLY A 163 4.08 4.38 -4.65
C GLY A 163 3.47 4.45 -6.04
N GLY A 164 3.22 5.68 -6.49
CA GLY A 164 2.61 5.98 -7.77
C GLY A 164 1.08 6.00 -7.74
N LEU A 165 0.51 6.64 -8.75
CA LEU A 165 -0.92 6.71 -9.02
C LEU A 165 -1.23 6.11 -10.39
N PRO A 166 -2.45 5.58 -10.65
CA PRO A 166 -2.85 5.15 -11.99
C PRO A 166 -2.75 6.27 -13.03
N VAL A 167 -2.93 7.51 -12.59
CA VAL A 167 -2.89 8.72 -13.42
C VAL A 167 -1.52 9.40 -13.47
N SER A 168 -0.50 8.89 -12.78
CA SER A 168 0.85 9.46 -12.84
C SER A 168 1.43 9.32 -14.25
N PRO A 169 1.98 10.40 -14.84
CA PRO A 169 2.44 10.38 -16.22
C PRO A 169 3.71 9.54 -16.41
N LYS A 170 4.56 9.44 -15.40
CA LYS A 170 5.87 8.79 -15.48
C LYS A 170 5.97 7.50 -14.68
N THR A 171 5.39 7.46 -13.49
CA THR A 171 5.58 6.35 -12.53
C THR A 171 4.25 5.86 -11.99
N ARG A 172 3.73 4.84 -12.60
CA ARG A 172 2.55 4.11 -12.13
C ARG A 172 2.96 3.16 -10.99
N PRO A 173 2.01 2.63 -10.20
CA PRO A 173 2.30 1.65 -9.15
C PRO A 173 3.14 0.46 -9.64
N SER A 174 3.01 0.11 -10.91
CA SER A 174 3.73 -0.97 -11.57
C SER A 174 4.52 -0.41 -12.76
N GLN A 175 5.83 -0.22 -12.57
CA GLN A 175 6.70 0.33 -13.60
C GLN A 175 7.01 -0.70 -14.70
N LEU A 176 7.11 -0.20 -15.94
CA LEU A 176 7.53 -0.96 -17.12
C LEU A 176 9.05 -0.98 -17.26
N GLY A 177 9.57 -1.98 -17.98
CA GLY A 177 10.95 -1.99 -18.45
C GLY A 177 12.00 -2.08 -17.33
N ILE A 178 11.70 -2.79 -16.25
CA ILE A 178 12.70 -3.14 -15.24
C ILE A 178 13.57 -4.25 -15.81
N ASN A 179 14.58 -3.88 -16.58
CA ASN A 179 15.46 -4.79 -17.32
C ASN A 179 16.94 -4.73 -16.89
N ARG A 180 17.26 -3.82 -15.97
CA ARG A 180 18.61 -3.64 -15.40
C ARG A 180 18.49 -3.57 -13.88
N GLU A 181 19.54 -3.96 -13.18
CA GLU A 181 19.60 -4.00 -11.72
C GLU A 181 19.42 -2.62 -11.08
N GLU A 182 19.95 -1.57 -11.69
CA GLU A 182 19.83 -0.19 -11.22
C GLU A 182 18.38 0.34 -11.24
N LYS A 183 17.47 -0.40 -11.89
CA LYS A 183 16.05 -0.10 -11.91
C LYS A 183 15.23 -0.92 -10.90
N GLU A 184 15.86 -1.89 -10.26
CA GLU A 184 15.20 -2.68 -9.21
C GLU A 184 15.08 -1.89 -7.91
N ALA A 185 14.19 -2.33 -7.03
CA ALA A 185 13.97 -1.70 -5.72
C ALA A 185 13.76 -0.17 -5.77
N TYR A 186 12.98 0.30 -6.74
CA TYR A 186 12.86 1.73 -7.07
C TYR A 186 12.17 2.60 -5.99
N PHE A 187 11.82 2.04 -4.83
CA PHE A 187 11.37 2.74 -3.63
C PHE A 187 12.33 2.57 -2.44
N GLN A 188 13.57 2.13 -2.68
CA GLN A 188 14.53 1.87 -1.61
C GLN A 188 14.95 3.11 -0.83
N GLU A 189 15.01 4.28 -1.48
CA GLU A 189 15.43 5.52 -0.81
C GLU A 189 14.36 6.01 0.17
N GLU A 190 13.09 5.88 -0.20
CA GLU A 190 11.96 6.18 0.68
C GLU A 190 11.88 5.19 1.85
N ALA A 191 12.17 3.91 1.61
CA ALA A 191 12.25 2.91 2.68
C ALA A 191 13.39 3.25 3.66
N LYS A 192 14.58 3.63 3.17
CA LYS A 192 15.70 4.10 4.00
C LYS A 192 15.35 5.35 4.81
N ALA A 193 14.59 6.27 4.22
CA ALA A 193 14.14 7.48 4.92
C ALA A 193 13.20 7.13 6.08
N LEU A 194 12.20 6.27 5.86
CA LEU A 194 11.28 5.84 6.90
C LEU A 194 11.98 5.03 8.00
N ARG A 195 12.94 4.15 7.64
CA ARG A 195 13.72 3.34 8.60
C ARG A 195 14.47 4.19 9.64
N LYS A 196 14.90 5.40 9.28
CA LYS A 196 15.60 6.31 10.19
C LYS A 196 14.67 6.92 11.24
N GLU A 197 13.39 7.06 10.92
CA GLU A 197 12.42 7.80 11.73
C GLU A 197 11.43 6.90 12.48
N ALA A 198 11.31 5.61 12.09
CA ALA A 198 10.35 4.69 12.66
C ALA A 198 10.94 3.29 12.87
N ASP A 199 10.74 2.74 14.06
CA ASP A 199 11.04 1.35 14.39
C ASP A 199 9.82 0.48 14.09
N VAL A 200 9.71 0.04 12.84
CA VAL A 200 8.60 -0.78 12.33
C VAL A 200 9.12 -1.76 11.28
N THR A 201 8.49 -2.93 11.17
CA THR A 201 8.82 -3.87 10.09
C THR A 201 8.53 -3.25 8.73
N LEU A 202 9.54 -3.22 7.84
CA LEU A 202 9.41 -2.70 6.48
C LEU A 202 9.41 -3.84 5.47
N ILE A 203 8.46 -3.77 4.53
CA ILE A 203 8.38 -4.63 3.37
C ILE A 203 8.63 -3.76 2.14
N LEU A 204 9.60 -4.12 1.29
CA LEU A 204 9.93 -3.33 0.11
C LEU A 204 9.42 -4.01 -1.16
N VAL A 205 8.48 -3.36 -1.85
CA VAL A 205 8.08 -3.69 -3.22
C VAL A 205 8.76 -2.72 -4.19
N GLY A 206 8.85 -3.07 -5.46
CA GLY A 206 9.32 -2.13 -6.47
C GLY A 206 10.35 -2.72 -7.44
N GLY A 207 9.92 -3.62 -8.35
CA GLY A 207 10.76 -4.14 -9.41
C GLY A 207 11.79 -5.19 -9.00
N ASN A 208 11.69 -5.74 -7.79
CA ASN A 208 12.60 -6.77 -7.27
C ASN A 208 12.57 -8.02 -8.16
N ARG A 209 13.73 -8.44 -8.69
CA ARG A 209 13.88 -9.57 -9.63
C ARG A 209 15.15 -10.38 -9.40
N SER A 210 16.19 -9.77 -8.85
CA SER A 210 17.51 -10.38 -8.63
C SER A 210 17.66 -10.78 -7.17
N PHE A 211 18.14 -12.02 -6.95
CA PHE A 211 18.31 -12.55 -5.59
C PHE A 211 19.30 -11.69 -4.78
N HIS A 212 20.47 -11.39 -5.32
CA HIS A 212 21.51 -10.63 -4.63
C HIS A 212 21.09 -9.20 -4.26
N ILE A 213 20.25 -8.55 -5.11
CA ILE A 213 19.67 -7.24 -4.78
C ILE A 213 18.71 -7.38 -3.59
N ALA A 214 17.79 -8.37 -3.64
CA ALA A 214 16.84 -8.62 -2.56
C ALA A 214 17.55 -8.98 -1.25
N GLU A 215 18.57 -9.84 -1.29
CA GLU A 215 19.38 -10.24 -0.14
C GLU A 215 20.17 -9.04 0.43
N GLY A 216 20.79 -8.23 -0.43
CA GLY A 216 21.52 -7.03 -0.03
C GLY A 216 20.66 -6.02 0.72
N LEU A 217 19.44 -5.74 0.23
CA LEU A 217 18.50 -4.83 0.88
C LEU A 217 18.11 -5.28 2.29
N VAL A 218 17.97 -6.59 2.51
CA VAL A 218 17.69 -7.14 3.84
C VAL A 218 18.94 -7.11 4.71
N ALA A 219 20.10 -7.51 4.19
CA ALA A 219 21.36 -7.53 4.93
C ALA A 219 21.81 -6.12 5.37
N GLU A 220 21.53 -5.10 4.56
CA GLU A 220 21.80 -3.68 4.85
C GLU A 220 20.74 -3.04 5.79
N GLY A 221 19.68 -3.77 6.13
CA GLY A 221 18.61 -3.29 7.00
C GLY A 221 17.68 -2.26 6.34
N VAL A 222 17.67 -2.16 5.01
CA VAL A 222 16.76 -1.28 4.27
C VAL A 222 15.32 -1.74 4.40
N ALA A 223 15.10 -3.05 4.37
CA ALA A 223 13.82 -3.68 4.60
C ALA A 223 14.00 -5.03 5.32
N ASP A 224 12.97 -5.46 6.04
CA ASP A 224 12.95 -6.77 6.69
C ASP A 224 12.45 -7.87 5.75
N TYR A 225 11.60 -7.49 4.79
CA TYR A 225 11.02 -8.39 3.79
C TYR A 225 11.00 -7.75 2.40
N ILE A 226 11.10 -8.61 1.39
CA ILE A 226 11.00 -8.21 -0.02
C ILE A 226 9.69 -8.73 -0.61
N SER A 227 8.93 -7.83 -1.23
CA SER A 227 7.68 -8.15 -1.91
C SER A 227 7.87 -8.23 -3.42
N MET A 228 7.32 -9.27 -4.03
CA MET A 228 7.34 -9.51 -5.47
C MET A 228 5.96 -9.96 -5.96
N SER A 229 5.48 -9.39 -7.07
CA SER A 229 4.23 -9.79 -7.72
C SER A 229 4.49 -10.42 -9.09
N ARG A 230 4.78 -9.62 -10.11
CA ARG A 230 4.98 -10.10 -11.48
C ARG A 230 6.05 -11.20 -11.64
N PRO A 231 7.20 -11.17 -10.92
CA PRO A 231 8.14 -12.29 -10.95
C PRO A 231 7.51 -13.62 -10.56
N LEU A 232 6.67 -13.62 -9.51
CA LEU A 232 6.00 -14.85 -9.03
C LEU A 232 4.79 -15.26 -9.90
N ILE A 233 4.17 -14.34 -10.65
CA ILE A 233 3.18 -14.69 -11.67
C ILE A 233 3.86 -15.42 -12.82
N ARG A 234 5.01 -14.92 -13.28
CA ARG A 234 5.79 -15.52 -14.37
C ARG A 234 6.46 -16.83 -13.96
N GLU A 235 6.99 -16.89 -12.74
CA GLU A 235 7.71 -18.05 -12.18
C GLU A 235 7.19 -18.37 -10.78
N PRO A 236 6.10 -19.12 -10.62
CA PRO A 236 5.57 -19.48 -9.30
C PRO A 236 6.57 -20.23 -8.41
N HIS A 237 7.57 -20.89 -9.00
CA HIS A 237 8.62 -21.64 -8.31
C HIS A 237 9.92 -20.85 -8.12
N LEU A 238 9.95 -19.54 -8.40
CA LEU A 238 11.16 -18.71 -8.34
C LEU A 238 11.92 -18.86 -7.02
N ILE A 239 11.24 -18.78 -5.89
CA ILE A 239 11.87 -18.90 -4.57
C ILE A 239 12.44 -20.29 -4.33
N ASN A 240 11.78 -21.34 -4.80
CA ASN A 240 12.29 -22.72 -4.69
C ASN A 240 13.53 -22.92 -5.57
N ARG A 241 13.56 -22.31 -6.75
CA ARG A 241 14.71 -22.31 -7.64
C ARG A 241 15.93 -21.63 -6.99
N TRP A 242 15.74 -20.44 -6.39
CA TRP A 242 16.80 -19.75 -5.64
C TRP A 242 17.29 -20.56 -4.44
N LYS A 243 16.38 -21.19 -3.67
CA LYS A 243 16.76 -22.09 -2.56
C LYS A 243 17.56 -23.32 -3.04
N ALA A 244 17.37 -23.78 -4.26
CA ALA A 244 18.11 -24.87 -4.86
C ALA A 244 19.50 -24.45 -5.42
N GLY A 245 19.85 -23.15 -5.31
CA GLY A 245 21.15 -22.61 -5.71
C GLY A 245 21.19 -22.01 -7.13
N ASP A 246 20.11 -22.06 -7.91
CA ASP A 246 20.02 -21.32 -9.16
C ASP A 246 19.55 -19.88 -8.87
N LEU A 247 20.50 -18.98 -8.69
CA LEU A 247 20.29 -17.57 -8.35
C LEU A 247 20.07 -16.68 -9.57
N THR A 248 19.89 -17.25 -10.75
CA THR A 248 19.55 -16.49 -11.96
C THR A 248 18.34 -15.60 -11.68
N LYS A 249 18.38 -14.35 -12.14
CA LYS A 249 17.30 -13.37 -11.96
C LYS A 249 15.98 -13.89 -12.53
N ALA A 250 14.87 -13.38 -11.99
CA ALA A 250 13.53 -13.75 -12.46
C ALA A 250 13.33 -13.43 -13.95
N ALA A 251 12.67 -14.33 -14.69
CA ALA A 251 12.39 -14.23 -16.11
C ALA A 251 11.33 -13.16 -16.48
N CYS A 252 10.71 -12.54 -15.50
CA CYS A 252 9.75 -11.45 -15.72
C CYS A 252 10.43 -10.26 -16.43
N VAL A 253 9.88 -9.78 -17.53
CA VAL A 253 10.40 -8.65 -18.30
C VAL A 253 9.74 -7.31 -17.98
N SER A 254 8.83 -7.29 -17.00
CA SER A 254 8.11 -6.09 -16.51
C SER A 254 7.39 -5.31 -17.62
N ASP A 255 6.68 -6.03 -18.48
CA ASP A 255 5.88 -5.47 -19.59
C ASP A 255 4.42 -5.21 -19.22
N ASN A 256 3.98 -5.62 -18.03
CA ASN A 256 2.59 -5.52 -17.55
C ASN A 256 1.55 -6.25 -18.42
N MET A 257 1.96 -7.34 -19.10
CA MET A 257 1.09 -8.17 -19.93
C MET A 257 0.54 -9.41 -19.20
N CYS A 258 0.76 -9.52 -17.90
CA CYS A 258 0.26 -10.60 -17.04
C CYS A 258 -1.12 -10.33 -16.44
#